data_30f2cad95c511551616ad6cbf02cb70e
#
_entry.id   30f2cad95c511551616ad6cbf02cb70e
#
_cell.length_a   1.000
_cell.length_b   1.000
_cell.length_c   1.000
_cell.angle_alpha   90.00
_cell.angle_beta   90.00
_cell.angle_gamma   90.00
#
_symmetry.space_group_name_H-M   'P 1'
#
loop_
_entity.id
_entity.type
_entity.pdbx_description
1 polymer ?
#
loop_
_entity_poly.entity_id
_entity_poly.type
_entity_poly.pdbx_seq_one_letter_code
_entity_poly.pdbx_strand_id
1 'polypeptide(L)'
;DLLFHIMDMYQTLAVAVGVLYLGGFLKKKVRFLETFCIPSPVIGGVIFAIISCILHVAGIVEFQFDETLKTVCMVMFFTSVGFQANIKVLKAGGKSLIVFLLCLIVLIFAQNAVAVGLSKLLGVSSLVGMCTGSIPMVGGHGTSGAFGTVLEDLGLQGATSLCTAAATFGLIIGSVMGGPIGRKLILKHDLLKTVIPEDDSILVEDEQKHHRSVSMYAPAAYQLAIAMGIGTFVSWVLSYSGMTFPVYIGSMIVAAFMRNIGEYSGKIHIHMGEINDIGGICLSLFLGIAMITLKLWQLAELALPMIIMLVAQVLLMAMFSYFIVYNIMGRNYDAAVLAAGTCGFGMGATPNAMANMQALTAKFAPSIKAYMLVPIVGSMFADFINSLVITGFINFIN
;
A
#
# COMPACT_ATOMS: atom_id res chain seq x y z
N ASP A 1 -37.44 15.01 -2.27
CA ASP A 1 -36.69 15.01 -1.01
C ASP A 1 -35.81 13.75 -0.98
N LEU A 2 -34.51 13.96 -0.90
CA LEU A 2 -33.54 12.87 -0.82
C LEU A 2 -33.75 12.10 0.49
N LEU A 3 -33.93 10.78 0.41
CA LEU A 3 -34.10 9.94 1.59
C LEU A 3 -32.72 9.60 2.16
N PHE A 4 -32.46 9.96 3.40
CA PHE A 4 -31.26 9.56 4.12
C PHE A 4 -31.48 8.21 4.81
N HIS A 5 -30.65 7.25 4.53
CA HIS A 5 -30.67 5.96 5.21
C HIS A 5 -29.40 5.78 6.03
N ILE A 6 -29.57 5.84 7.37
CA ILE A 6 -28.46 5.73 8.32
C ILE A 6 -28.28 4.27 8.72
N MET A 7 -27.08 3.75 8.55
CA MET A 7 -26.70 2.39 8.97
C MET A 7 -25.77 2.45 10.18
N ASP A 8 -26.05 1.62 11.18
CA ASP A 8 -25.17 1.45 12.33
C ASP A 8 -23.87 0.70 11.96
N MET A 9 -22.94 0.59 12.90
CA MET A 9 -21.64 -0.05 12.64
C MET A 9 -21.75 -1.53 12.28
N TYR A 10 -22.73 -2.24 12.77
CA TYR A 10 -22.95 -3.68 12.47
C TYR A 10 -23.54 -3.86 11.07
N GLN A 11 -24.51 -3.04 10.71
CA GLN A 11 -25.11 -3.02 9.38
C GLN A 11 -24.05 -2.60 8.33
N THR A 12 -23.25 -1.60 8.63
CA THR A 12 -22.13 -1.15 7.79
C THR A 12 -21.15 -2.28 7.55
N LEU A 13 -20.77 -3.02 8.61
CA LEU A 13 -19.89 -4.17 8.51
C LEU A 13 -20.50 -5.28 7.63
N ALA A 14 -21.78 -5.58 7.80
CA ALA A 14 -22.47 -6.59 7.01
C ALA A 14 -22.51 -6.22 5.52
N VAL A 15 -22.80 -4.97 5.18
CA VAL A 15 -22.76 -4.48 3.79
C VAL A 15 -21.34 -4.58 3.22
N ALA A 16 -20.33 -4.21 3.99
CA ALA A 16 -18.93 -4.34 3.59
C ALA A 16 -18.54 -5.79 3.29
N VAL A 17 -18.96 -6.74 4.11
CA VAL A 17 -18.73 -8.18 3.87
C VAL A 17 -19.49 -8.65 2.62
N GLY A 18 -20.71 -8.16 2.39
CA GLY A 18 -21.48 -8.44 1.18
C GLY A 18 -20.74 -8.02 -0.09
N VAL A 19 -20.16 -6.81 -0.12
CA VAL A 19 -19.35 -6.35 -1.27
C VAL A 19 -18.03 -7.10 -1.39
N LEU A 20 -17.45 -7.57 -0.30
CA LEU A 20 -16.29 -8.47 -0.32
C LEU A 20 -16.59 -9.76 -1.06
N TYR A 21 -17.71 -10.41 -0.76
CA TYR A 21 -18.14 -11.62 -1.44
C TYR A 21 -18.46 -11.37 -2.92
N LEU A 22 -19.14 -10.27 -3.23
CA LEU A 22 -19.42 -9.86 -4.61
C LEU A 22 -18.11 -9.66 -5.39
N GLY A 23 -17.15 -8.93 -4.81
CA GLY A 23 -15.84 -8.70 -5.42
C GLY A 23 -15.05 -9.98 -5.61
N GLY A 24 -15.05 -10.88 -4.65
CA GLY A 24 -14.40 -12.20 -4.74
C GLY A 24 -15.02 -13.08 -5.83
N PHE A 25 -16.34 -13.06 -5.96
CA PHE A 25 -17.05 -13.77 -7.03
C PHE A 25 -16.69 -13.21 -8.41
N LEU A 26 -16.72 -11.91 -8.59
CA LEU A 26 -16.39 -11.26 -9.86
C LEU A 26 -14.92 -11.42 -10.24
N LYS A 27 -14.02 -11.37 -9.26
CA LYS A 27 -12.58 -11.60 -9.48
C LYS A 27 -12.31 -12.97 -10.09
N LYS A 28 -13.04 -14.02 -9.65
CA LYS A 28 -12.94 -15.37 -10.22
C LYS A 28 -13.53 -15.48 -11.62
N LYS A 29 -14.51 -14.65 -11.97
CA LYS A 29 -15.19 -14.67 -13.27
C LYS A 29 -14.48 -13.83 -14.32
N VAL A 30 -13.87 -12.72 -13.94
CA VAL A 30 -13.24 -11.76 -14.86
C VAL A 30 -11.72 -11.83 -14.71
N ARG A 31 -11.08 -12.47 -15.68
CA ARG A 31 -9.63 -12.70 -15.70
C ARG A 31 -8.81 -11.40 -15.56
N PHE A 32 -9.31 -10.30 -16.12
CA PHE A 32 -8.66 -8.98 -15.98
C PHE A 32 -8.46 -8.58 -14.51
N LEU A 33 -9.47 -8.76 -13.67
CA LEU A 33 -9.43 -8.39 -12.26
C LEU A 33 -8.42 -9.22 -11.45
N GLU A 34 -8.30 -10.50 -11.79
CA GLU A 34 -7.33 -11.40 -11.18
C GLU A 34 -5.89 -11.08 -11.64
N THR A 35 -5.71 -10.86 -12.95
CA THR A 35 -4.41 -10.57 -13.56
C THR A 35 -3.76 -9.32 -12.97
N PHE A 36 -4.53 -8.27 -12.71
CA PHE A 36 -4.03 -7.02 -12.12
C PHE A 36 -4.06 -7.00 -10.58
N CYS A 37 -4.35 -8.12 -9.94
CA CYS A 37 -4.38 -8.27 -8.49
C CYS A 37 -5.27 -7.23 -7.76
N ILE A 38 -6.37 -6.82 -8.40
CA ILE A 38 -7.29 -5.85 -7.79
C ILE A 38 -7.95 -6.46 -6.55
N PRO A 39 -7.90 -5.81 -5.38
CA PRO A 39 -8.49 -6.34 -4.16
C PRO A 39 -10.00 -6.57 -4.29
N SER A 40 -10.49 -7.69 -3.76
CA SER A 40 -11.93 -8.01 -3.78
C SER A 40 -12.82 -6.92 -3.17
N PRO A 41 -12.45 -6.27 -2.04
CA PRO A 41 -13.25 -5.17 -1.50
C PRO A 41 -13.37 -3.99 -2.46
N VAL A 42 -12.32 -3.71 -3.24
CA VAL A 42 -12.33 -2.64 -4.24
C VAL A 42 -13.29 -2.97 -5.38
N ILE A 43 -13.27 -4.19 -5.89
CA ILE A 43 -14.15 -4.63 -6.98
C ILE A 43 -15.63 -4.50 -6.59
N GLY A 44 -16.00 -5.12 -5.48
CA GLY A 44 -17.38 -5.08 -4.98
C GLY A 44 -17.79 -3.68 -4.53
N GLY A 45 -16.87 -2.97 -3.87
CA GLY A 45 -17.10 -1.62 -3.37
C GLY A 45 -17.29 -0.59 -4.49
N VAL A 46 -16.56 -0.68 -5.60
CA VAL A 46 -16.78 0.18 -6.77
C VAL A 46 -18.17 -0.01 -7.36
N ILE A 47 -18.64 -1.24 -7.48
CA ILE A 47 -20.01 -1.52 -7.95
C ILE A 47 -21.02 -0.89 -7.02
N PHE A 48 -20.88 -1.08 -5.72
CA PHE A 48 -21.76 -0.44 -4.73
C PHE A 48 -21.70 1.09 -4.83
N ALA A 49 -20.51 1.67 -4.96
CA ALA A 49 -20.31 3.10 -5.08
C ALA A 49 -20.96 3.67 -6.36
N ILE A 50 -20.92 2.96 -7.47
CA ILE A 50 -21.61 3.34 -8.71
C ILE A 50 -23.13 3.34 -8.51
N ILE A 51 -23.67 2.27 -7.91
CA ILE A 51 -25.10 2.16 -7.61
C ILE A 51 -25.53 3.29 -6.66
N SER A 52 -24.76 3.52 -5.59
CA SER A 52 -25.02 4.62 -4.65
C SER A 52 -24.96 5.99 -5.31
N CYS A 53 -24.02 6.21 -6.23
CA CYS A 53 -23.94 7.45 -7.01
C CYS A 53 -25.17 7.64 -7.90
N ILE A 54 -25.61 6.62 -8.59
CA ILE A 54 -26.84 6.68 -9.43
C ILE A 54 -28.05 7.02 -8.58
N LEU A 55 -28.23 6.38 -7.43
CA LEU A 55 -29.34 6.63 -6.52
C LEU A 55 -29.31 8.05 -5.93
N HIS A 56 -28.12 8.56 -5.62
CA HIS A 56 -27.93 9.93 -5.14
C HIS A 56 -28.30 10.95 -6.22
N VAL A 57 -27.74 10.80 -7.43
CA VAL A 57 -28.00 11.73 -8.56
C VAL A 57 -29.47 11.70 -8.98
N ALA A 58 -30.11 10.52 -8.90
CA ALA A 58 -31.55 10.40 -9.14
C ALA A 58 -32.45 11.02 -8.03
N GLY A 59 -31.84 11.46 -6.93
CA GLY A 59 -32.57 12.04 -5.80
C GLY A 59 -33.38 11.03 -4.99
N ILE A 60 -33.03 9.74 -5.04
CA ILE A 60 -33.78 8.66 -4.38
C ILE A 60 -33.30 8.48 -2.95
N VAL A 61 -31.99 8.15 -2.76
CA VAL A 61 -31.45 7.86 -1.44
C VAL A 61 -29.96 8.20 -1.38
N GLU A 62 -29.53 8.64 -0.20
CA GLU A 62 -28.12 8.73 0.19
C GLU A 62 -27.89 7.86 1.42
N PHE A 63 -26.92 6.93 1.30
CA PHE A 63 -26.52 6.07 2.41
C PHE A 63 -25.49 6.80 3.29
N GLN A 64 -25.73 6.76 4.59
CA GLN A 64 -24.78 7.20 5.60
C GLN A 64 -24.39 6.01 6.46
N PHE A 65 -23.08 5.79 6.58
CA PHE A 65 -22.51 4.65 7.28
C PHE A 65 -21.78 5.08 8.54
N ASP A 66 -21.93 4.29 9.61
CA ASP A 66 -21.08 4.44 10.78
C ASP A 66 -19.68 3.88 10.48
N GLU A 67 -18.65 4.71 10.62
CA GLU A 67 -17.27 4.38 10.28
C GLU A 67 -16.42 3.92 11.48
N THR A 68 -17.02 3.67 12.62
CA THR A 68 -16.31 3.28 13.84
C THR A 68 -15.47 2.02 13.62
N LEU A 69 -16.05 0.97 13.06
CA LEU A 69 -15.34 -0.28 12.77
C LEU A 69 -14.31 -0.14 11.65
N LYS A 70 -14.52 0.77 10.70
CA LYS A 70 -13.50 1.13 9.71
C LYS A 70 -12.23 1.62 10.41
N THR A 71 -12.36 2.53 11.35
CA THR A 71 -11.22 3.07 12.11
C THR A 71 -10.54 2.00 12.94
N VAL A 72 -11.28 1.14 13.63
CA VAL A 72 -10.72 0.03 14.41
C VAL A 72 -9.92 -0.93 13.53
N CYS A 73 -10.49 -1.37 12.42
CA CYS A 73 -9.81 -2.27 11.49
C CYS A 73 -8.58 -1.62 10.84
N MET A 74 -8.64 -0.34 10.51
CA MET A 74 -7.53 0.43 9.97
C MET A 74 -6.37 0.50 10.96
N VAL A 75 -6.63 0.85 12.21
CA VAL A 75 -5.59 0.93 13.26
C VAL A 75 -4.97 -0.45 13.48
N MET A 76 -5.78 -1.51 13.51
CA MET A 76 -5.29 -2.89 13.67
C MET A 76 -4.41 -3.33 12.50
N PHE A 77 -4.79 -3.00 11.27
CA PHE A 77 -3.99 -3.28 10.08
C PHE A 77 -2.64 -2.55 10.12
N PHE A 78 -2.62 -1.24 10.35
CA PHE A 78 -1.36 -0.49 10.39
C PHE A 78 -0.49 -0.85 11.60
N THR A 79 -1.08 -1.29 12.70
CA THR A 79 -0.33 -1.87 13.82
C THR A 79 0.39 -3.15 13.38
N SER A 80 -0.28 -4.02 12.61
CA SER A 80 0.35 -5.20 12.03
C SER A 80 1.49 -4.84 11.07
N VAL A 81 1.35 -3.78 10.30
CA VAL A 81 2.41 -3.23 9.44
C VAL A 81 3.62 -2.80 10.28
N GLY A 82 3.39 -2.13 11.40
CA GLY A 82 4.46 -1.75 12.34
C GLY A 82 5.26 -2.95 12.86
N PHE A 83 4.60 -4.05 13.18
CA PHE A 83 5.26 -5.29 13.59
C PHE A 83 6.14 -5.92 12.50
N GLN A 84 5.94 -5.59 11.23
CA GLN A 84 6.78 -6.09 10.14
C GLN A 84 8.15 -5.42 10.09
N ALA A 85 8.31 -4.22 10.62
CA ALA A 85 9.55 -3.43 10.58
C ALA A 85 10.64 -4.03 11.48
N ASN A 86 11.36 -5.02 10.98
CA ASN A 86 12.41 -5.76 11.69
C ASN A 86 13.81 -5.29 11.27
N ILE A 87 14.50 -4.58 12.16
CA ILE A 87 15.85 -4.06 11.92
C ILE A 87 16.88 -5.19 11.82
N LYS A 88 16.68 -6.32 12.50
CA LYS A 88 17.58 -7.47 12.42
C LYS A 88 17.60 -8.06 11.01
N VAL A 89 16.44 -8.19 10.37
CA VAL A 89 16.31 -8.61 8.96
C VAL A 89 16.98 -7.60 8.03
N LEU A 90 16.78 -6.30 8.29
CA LEU A 90 17.41 -5.24 7.51
C LEU A 90 18.93 -5.32 7.56
N LYS A 91 19.52 -5.55 8.74
CA LYS A 91 20.95 -5.73 8.89
C LYS A 91 21.46 -7.02 8.24
N ALA A 92 20.71 -8.11 8.34
CA ALA A 92 21.05 -9.39 7.73
C ALA A 92 21.06 -9.36 6.19
N GLY A 93 20.19 -8.55 5.60
CA GLY A 93 20.10 -8.34 4.14
C GLY A 93 21.29 -7.59 3.54
N GLY A 94 22.16 -7.02 4.36
CA GLY A 94 23.40 -6.39 3.97
C GLY A 94 23.27 -5.08 3.21
N LYS A 95 24.34 -4.68 2.55
CA LYS A 95 24.42 -3.39 1.85
C LYS A 95 23.37 -3.25 0.75
N SER A 96 23.12 -4.29 -0.01
CA SER A 96 22.15 -4.25 -1.13
C SER A 96 20.72 -3.94 -0.65
N LEU A 97 20.30 -4.51 0.47
CA LEU A 97 18.98 -4.25 1.04
C LEU A 97 18.85 -2.81 1.52
N ILE A 98 19.88 -2.30 2.20
CA ILE A 98 19.91 -0.91 2.68
C ILE A 98 19.86 0.07 1.51
N VAL A 99 20.65 -0.17 0.46
CA VAL A 99 20.67 0.68 -0.74
C VAL A 99 19.33 0.65 -1.45
N PHE A 100 18.70 -0.52 -1.57
CA PHE A 100 17.38 -0.63 -2.19
C PHE A 100 16.29 0.05 -1.37
N LEU A 101 16.36 -0.04 -0.04
CA LEU A 101 15.48 0.70 0.86
C LEU A 101 15.65 2.22 0.69
N LEU A 102 16.88 2.71 0.55
CA LEU A 102 17.15 4.12 0.27
C LEU A 102 16.57 4.55 -1.09
N CYS A 103 16.62 3.69 -2.10
CA CYS A 103 15.93 3.93 -3.38
C CYS A 103 14.42 4.10 -3.18
N LEU A 104 13.79 3.26 -2.35
CA LEU A 104 12.38 3.40 -2.02
C LEU A 104 12.09 4.75 -1.35
N ILE A 105 12.90 5.15 -0.37
CA ILE A 105 12.71 6.43 0.32
C ILE A 105 12.80 7.60 -0.67
N VAL A 106 13.78 7.59 -1.55
CA VAL A 106 13.92 8.61 -2.60
C VAL A 106 12.73 8.62 -3.55
N LEU A 107 12.22 7.43 -3.92
CA LEU A 107 11.03 7.31 -4.75
C LEU A 107 9.80 7.94 -4.08
N ILE A 108 9.57 7.66 -2.81
CA ILE A 108 8.46 8.22 -2.04
C ILE A 108 8.53 9.75 -2.01
N PHE A 109 9.68 10.31 -1.71
CA PHE A 109 9.89 11.76 -1.74
C PHE A 109 9.67 12.33 -3.14
N ALA A 110 10.18 11.68 -4.19
CA ALA A 110 10.02 12.12 -5.58
C ALA A 110 8.55 12.09 -6.01
N GLN A 111 7.81 11.05 -5.68
CA GLN A 111 6.38 10.94 -5.98
C GLN A 111 5.57 12.08 -5.34
N ASN A 112 5.83 12.39 -4.09
CA ASN A 112 5.14 13.48 -3.39
C ASN A 112 5.58 14.85 -3.88
N ALA A 113 6.86 15.07 -4.17
CA ALA A 113 7.37 16.32 -4.72
C ALA A 113 6.80 16.62 -6.11
N VAL A 114 6.72 15.62 -6.98
CA VAL A 114 6.09 15.74 -8.31
C VAL A 114 4.59 16.03 -8.16
N ALA A 115 3.91 15.32 -7.29
CA ALA A 115 2.49 15.52 -7.05
C ALA A 115 2.16 16.93 -6.56
N VAL A 116 2.85 17.40 -5.53
CA VAL A 116 2.66 18.76 -4.98
C VAL A 116 3.11 19.84 -5.99
N GLY A 117 4.23 19.64 -6.68
CA GLY A 117 4.71 20.58 -7.68
C GLY A 117 3.74 20.73 -8.85
N LEU A 118 3.22 19.63 -9.39
CA LEU A 118 2.25 19.68 -10.48
C LEU A 118 0.90 20.23 -10.05
N SER A 119 0.45 19.96 -8.82
CA SER A 119 -0.79 20.55 -8.33
C SER A 119 -0.73 22.08 -8.31
N LYS A 120 0.41 22.64 -7.91
CA LYS A 120 0.64 24.09 -7.96
C LYS A 120 0.67 24.62 -9.38
N LEU A 121 1.30 23.92 -10.32
CA LEU A 121 1.33 24.32 -11.74
C LEU A 121 -0.05 24.26 -12.39
N LEU A 122 -0.87 23.30 -12.01
CA LEU A 122 -2.23 23.13 -12.53
C LEU A 122 -3.27 24.02 -11.81
N GLY A 123 -2.85 24.76 -10.80
CA GLY A 123 -3.74 25.65 -10.04
C GLY A 123 -4.73 24.91 -9.13
N VAL A 124 -4.46 23.67 -8.77
CA VAL A 124 -5.27 22.89 -7.84
C VAL A 124 -4.61 22.84 -6.45
N SER A 125 -5.41 22.51 -5.43
CA SER A 125 -4.91 22.37 -4.07
C SER A 125 -3.77 21.35 -3.97
N SER A 126 -2.77 21.61 -3.14
CA SER A 126 -1.69 20.66 -2.84
C SER A 126 -2.23 19.36 -2.22
N LEU A 127 -3.37 19.40 -1.53
CA LEU A 127 -4.05 18.21 -1.02
C LEU A 127 -4.53 17.30 -2.14
N VAL A 128 -5.02 17.86 -3.26
CA VAL A 128 -5.35 17.10 -4.48
C VAL A 128 -4.09 16.46 -5.06
N GLY A 129 -2.97 17.17 -5.07
CA GLY A 129 -1.68 16.60 -5.45
C GLY A 129 -1.33 15.37 -4.62
N MET A 130 -1.45 15.46 -3.31
CA MET A 130 -1.18 14.32 -2.40
C MET A 130 -2.02 13.07 -2.74
N CYS A 131 -3.23 13.24 -3.27
CA CYS A 131 -4.06 12.11 -3.73
C CYS A 131 -3.48 11.36 -4.93
N THR A 132 -2.46 11.87 -5.59
CA THR A 132 -1.77 11.25 -6.74
C THR A 132 -0.31 10.92 -6.48
N GLY A 133 0.19 11.23 -5.29
CA GLY A 133 1.55 10.97 -4.86
C GLY A 133 1.77 9.58 -4.29
N SER A 134 2.64 9.46 -3.30
CA SER A 134 2.96 8.16 -2.70
C SER A 134 1.81 7.55 -1.89
N ILE A 135 0.78 8.33 -1.54
CA ILE A 135 -0.42 7.79 -0.88
C ILE A 135 -1.02 6.63 -1.70
N PRO A 136 -1.44 6.86 -2.96
CA PRO A 136 -1.96 5.77 -3.80
C PRO A 136 -0.87 4.94 -4.47
N MET A 137 0.29 5.52 -4.80
CA MET A 137 1.30 4.85 -5.59
C MET A 137 2.04 3.76 -4.79
N VAL A 138 2.89 4.13 -3.86
CA VAL A 138 3.56 3.16 -2.98
C VAL A 138 2.58 2.57 -1.98
N GLY A 139 1.70 3.38 -1.42
CA GLY A 139 0.79 2.96 -0.36
C GLY A 139 -0.43 2.16 -0.82
N GLY A 140 -0.80 2.23 -2.09
CA GLY A 140 -1.93 1.49 -2.64
C GLY A 140 -3.27 1.85 -1.98
N HIS A 141 -4.22 0.91 -2.00
CA HIS A 141 -5.57 1.14 -1.49
C HIS A 141 -5.64 1.30 0.02
N GLY A 142 -4.80 0.57 0.77
CA GLY A 142 -4.77 0.66 2.24
C GLY A 142 -4.41 2.05 2.72
N THR A 143 -3.31 2.58 2.26
CA THR A 143 -2.85 3.94 2.58
C THR A 143 -3.79 5.00 2.01
N SER A 144 -4.35 4.78 0.82
CA SER A 144 -5.35 5.66 0.22
C SER A 144 -6.61 5.79 1.08
N GLY A 145 -7.12 4.69 1.59
CA GLY A 145 -8.28 4.71 2.48
C GLY A 145 -8.01 5.44 3.80
N ALA A 146 -6.82 5.25 4.36
CA ALA A 146 -6.43 5.88 5.62
C ALA A 146 -6.16 7.38 5.46
N PHE A 147 -5.27 7.75 4.56
CA PHE A 147 -4.92 9.17 4.36
C PHE A 147 -5.97 9.94 3.60
N GLY A 148 -6.81 9.28 2.78
CA GLY A 148 -7.98 9.92 2.20
C GLY A 148 -8.87 10.55 3.26
N THR A 149 -9.13 9.83 4.35
CA THR A 149 -9.88 10.36 5.50
C THR A 149 -9.17 11.56 6.15
N VAL A 150 -7.85 11.48 6.33
CA VAL A 150 -7.06 12.60 6.87
C VAL A 150 -7.17 13.85 5.98
N LEU A 151 -7.08 13.68 4.67
CA LEU A 151 -7.22 14.78 3.72
C LEU A 151 -8.65 15.35 3.69
N GLU A 152 -9.67 14.53 3.90
CA GLU A 152 -11.05 14.98 4.04
C GLU A 152 -11.23 15.81 5.32
N ASP A 153 -10.65 15.40 6.43
CA ASP A 153 -10.64 16.18 7.69
C ASP A 153 -9.92 17.52 7.54
N LEU A 154 -8.96 17.63 6.63
CA LEU A 154 -8.27 18.86 6.26
C LEU A 154 -9.04 19.71 5.24
N GLY A 155 -10.21 19.29 4.84
CA GLY A 155 -11.15 20.07 4.00
C GLY A 155 -11.19 19.64 2.52
N LEU A 156 -10.49 18.61 2.09
CA LEU A 156 -10.58 18.11 0.71
C LEU A 156 -11.72 17.09 0.59
N GLN A 157 -12.89 17.52 0.16
CA GLN A 157 -14.02 16.63 -0.08
C GLN A 157 -13.70 15.59 -1.17
N GLY A 158 -14.07 14.34 -0.92
CA GLY A 158 -13.86 13.25 -1.88
C GLY A 158 -12.41 12.75 -1.98
N ALA A 159 -11.53 13.12 -1.06
CA ALA A 159 -10.13 12.71 -1.08
C ALA A 159 -9.97 11.19 -1.07
N THR A 160 -10.75 10.46 -0.29
CA THR A 160 -10.73 8.99 -0.26
C THR A 160 -11.05 8.41 -1.65
N SER A 161 -12.03 8.95 -2.34
CA SER A 161 -12.40 8.54 -3.70
C SER A 161 -11.28 8.85 -4.70
N LEU A 162 -10.68 10.03 -4.62
CA LEU A 162 -9.54 10.42 -5.47
C LEU A 162 -8.35 9.50 -5.28
N CYS A 163 -7.94 9.28 -4.04
CA CYS A 163 -6.80 8.40 -3.71
C CYS A 163 -7.05 6.96 -4.17
N THR A 164 -8.25 6.44 -3.96
CA THR A 164 -8.62 5.08 -4.34
C THR A 164 -8.64 4.88 -5.85
N ALA A 165 -9.17 5.84 -6.59
CA ALA A 165 -9.12 5.83 -8.06
C ALA A 165 -7.68 5.85 -8.57
N ALA A 166 -6.83 6.68 -7.99
CA ALA A 166 -5.40 6.75 -8.30
C ALA A 166 -4.68 5.44 -7.97
N ALA A 167 -5.00 4.80 -6.84
CA ALA A 167 -4.44 3.51 -6.45
C ALA A 167 -4.81 2.40 -7.44
N THR A 168 -6.05 2.36 -7.90
CA THR A 168 -6.51 1.39 -8.92
C THR A 168 -5.78 1.59 -10.24
N PHE A 169 -5.64 2.83 -10.68
CA PHE A 169 -4.82 3.18 -11.84
C PHE A 169 -3.38 2.70 -11.68
N GLY A 170 -2.78 2.96 -10.52
CA GLY A 170 -1.42 2.53 -10.21
C GLY A 170 -1.23 1.02 -10.26
N LEU A 171 -2.18 0.23 -9.71
CA LEU A 171 -2.15 -1.23 -9.79
C LEU A 171 -2.12 -1.74 -11.24
N ILE A 172 -2.98 -1.18 -12.09
CA ILE A 172 -3.08 -1.60 -13.49
C ILE A 172 -1.77 -1.26 -14.22
N ILE A 173 -1.33 -0.02 -14.17
CA ILE A 173 -0.13 0.43 -14.89
C ILE A 173 1.14 -0.21 -14.32
N GLY A 174 1.27 -0.29 -13.00
CA GLY A 174 2.40 -0.93 -12.34
C GLY A 174 2.57 -2.40 -12.73
N SER A 175 1.46 -3.10 -12.97
CA SER A 175 1.47 -4.51 -13.42
C SER A 175 1.94 -4.70 -14.87
N VAL A 176 1.78 -3.70 -15.72
CA VAL A 176 2.10 -3.83 -17.14
C VAL A 176 3.43 -3.17 -17.54
N MET A 177 3.95 -2.24 -16.74
CA MET A 177 5.14 -1.48 -17.13
C MET A 177 6.46 -2.14 -16.71
N GLY A 178 6.47 -2.95 -15.66
CA GLY A 178 7.70 -3.52 -15.12
C GLY A 178 8.38 -4.51 -16.07
N GLY A 179 7.61 -5.42 -16.65
CA GLY A 179 8.10 -6.39 -17.63
C GLY A 179 8.82 -5.75 -18.82
N PRO A 180 8.19 -4.84 -19.55
CA PRO A 180 8.82 -4.12 -20.66
C PRO A 180 10.09 -3.35 -20.29
N ILE A 181 10.11 -2.67 -19.14
CA ILE A 181 11.29 -1.91 -18.65
C ILE A 181 12.45 -2.88 -18.36
N GLY A 182 12.20 -3.96 -17.62
CA GLY A 182 13.22 -4.96 -17.32
C GLY A 182 13.74 -5.65 -18.58
N ARG A 183 12.84 -6.03 -19.48
CA ARG A 183 13.22 -6.63 -20.77
C ARG A 183 14.11 -5.70 -21.60
N LYS A 184 13.75 -4.42 -21.69
CA LYS A 184 14.54 -3.42 -22.43
C LYS A 184 15.96 -3.30 -21.86
N LEU A 185 16.09 -3.27 -20.54
CA LEU A 185 17.40 -3.24 -19.86
C LEU A 185 18.22 -4.50 -20.16
N ILE A 186 17.62 -5.68 -20.03
CA ILE A 186 18.29 -6.95 -20.25
C ILE A 186 18.82 -7.06 -21.68
N LEU A 187 18.01 -6.74 -22.66
CA LEU A 187 18.38 -6.88 -24.06
C LEU A 187 19.36 -5.79 -24.51
N LYS A 188 19.16 -4.54 -24.08
CA LYS A 188 20.02 -3.42 -24.48
C LYS A 188 21.45 -3.56 -23.97
N HIS A 189 21.62 -4.08 -22.77
CA HIS A 189 22.93 -4.19 -22.11
C HIS A 189 23.48 -5.63 -22.10
N ASP A 190 22.82 -6.58 -22.78
CA ASP A 190 23.23 -8.00 -22.85
C ASP A 190 23.48 -8.60 -21.45
N LEU A 191 22.55 -8.35 -20.54
CA LEU A 191 22.71 -8.63 -19.11
C LEU A 191 22.69 -10.13 -18.76
N LEU A 192 22.27 -10.99 -19.66
CA LEU A 192 22.33 -12.45 -19.44
C LEU A 192 23.76 -12.96 -19.22
N LYS A 193 24.77 -12.23 -19.71
CA LYS A 193 26.18 -12.52 -19.43
C LYS A 193 26.60 -12.22 -17.99
N THR A 194 25.79 -11.43 -17.28
CA THR A 194 26.06 -11.05 -15.88
C THR A 194 25.34 -11.93 -14.87
N VAL A 195 24.59 -12.93 -15.34
CA VAL A 195 23.90 -13.88 -14.44
C VAL A 195 24.95 -14.68 -13.71
N ILE A 196 24.94 -14.58 -12.37
CA ILE A 196 25.80 -15.40 -11.51
C ILE A 196 25.13 -16.77 -11.39
N PRO A 197 25.86 -17.89 -11.69
CA PRO A 197 25.35 -19.22 -11.38
C PRO A 197 25.07 -19.29 -9.89
N GLU A 198 23.81 -19.45 -9.53
CA GLU A 198 23.39 -19.51 -8.14
C GLU A 198 23.75 -20.88 -7.59
N ASP A 199 24.42 -20.88 -6.46
CA ASP A 199 24.65 -22.09 -5.68
C ASP A 199 23.28 -22.45 -5.05
N ASP A 200 22.72 -23.60 -5.41
CA ASP A 200 21.44 -24.12 -4.89
C ASP A 200 21.42 -24.25 -3.35
N SER A 201 22.55 -24.04 -2.71
CA SER A 201 22.69 -24.06 -1.24
C SER A 201 22.12 -22.80 -0.53
N ILE A 202 21.79 -21.72 -1.29
CA ILE A 202 21.09 -20.54 -0.77
C ILE A 202 19.58 -20.63 -1.11
N LEU A 203 19.09 -21.81 -1.41
CA LEU A 203 17.68 -22.05 -1.38
C LEU A 203 17.22 -21.80 0.06
N VAL A 204 16.62 -20.61 0.20
CA VAL A 204 15.51 -20.36 1.08
C VAL A 204 15.53 -21.35 2.24
N GLU A 205 15.92 -20.91 3.42
CA GLU A 205 15.25 -21.45 4.59
C GLU A 205 13.77 -21.48 4.19
N ASP A 206 13.34 -22.68 3.81
CA ASP A 206 11.94 -23.00 3.62
C ASP A 206 11.24 -22.19 4.72
N GLU A 207 10.34 -21.27 4.37
CA GLU A 207 9.38 -20.79 5.34
C GLU A 207 8.85 -22.08 5.93
N GLN A 208 9.45 -22.48 7.05
CA GLN A 208 9.01 -23.65 7.79
C GLN A 208 7.53 -23.42 7.89
N LYS A 209 6.74 -24.25 7.22
CA LYS A 209 5.29 -24.12 7.17
C LYS A 209 4.88 -23.92 8.60
N HIS A 210 4.83 -22.64 8.99
CA HIS A 210 4.54 -22.26 10.37
C HIS A 210 3.14 -22.79 10.62
N HIS A 211 3.03 -23.82 11.41
CA HIS A 211 1.78 -24.50 11.67
C HIS A 211 0.94 -23.54 12.53
N ARG A 212 0.10 -22.77 11.86
CA ARG A 212 -0.80 -21.82 12.51
C ARG A 212 -1.80 -22.62 13.33
N SER A 213 -1.85 -22.37 14.62
CA SER A 213 -2.80 -22.98 15.52
C SER A 213 -3.72 -21.93 16.16
N VAL A 214 -4.92 -22.31 16.48
CA VAL A 214 -5.91 -21.42 17.13
C VAL A 214 -5.34 -20.82 18.41
N SER A 215 -4.54 -21.58 19.17
CA SER A 215 -3.92 -21.13 20.43
C SER A 215 -2.90 -19.98 20.24
N MET A 216 -2.39 -19.75 19.05
CA MET A 216 -1.42 -18.67 18.77
C MET A 216 -2.09 -17.37 18.33
N TYR A 217 -3.35 -17.41 17.90
CA TYR A 217 -4.08 -16.20 17.51
C TYR A 217 -4.44 -15.32 18.70
N ALA A 218 -4.75 -15.90 19.86
CA ALA A 218 -5.05 -15.13 21.05
C ALA A 218 -3.85 -14.27 21.52
N PRO A 219 -2.63 -14.83 21.70
CA PRO A 219 -1.45 -14.03 21.98
C PRO A 219 -1.18 -12.95 20.92
N ALA A 220 -1.34 -13.26 19.63
CA ALA A 220 -1.17 -12.29 18.55
C ALA A 220 -2.18 -11.12 18.66
N ALA A 221 -3.45 -11.42 18.91
CA ALA A 221 -4.49 -10.42 19.12
C ALA A 221 -4.18 -9.55 20.36
N TYR A 222 -3.66 -10.14 21.43
CA TYR A 222 -3.28 -9.40 22.63
C TYR A 222 -2.07 -8.49 22.38
N GLN A 223 -1.08 -8.93 21.61
CA GLN A 223 0.06 -8.11 21.21
C GLN A 223 -0.39 -6.90 20.37
N LEU A 224 -1.30 -7.12 19.42
CA LEU A 224 -1.91 -6.03 18.65
C LEU A 224 -2.67 -5.06 19.56
N ALA A 225 -3.48 -5.55 20.46
CA ALA A 225 -4.27 -4.73 21.39
C ALA A 225 -3.37 -3.88 22.30
N ILE A 226 -2.28 -4.45 22.83
CA ILE A 226 -1.30 -3.72 23.65
C ILE A 226 -0.64 -2.63 22.83
N ALA A 227 -0.18 -2.93 21.62
CA ALA A 227 0.45 -1.94 20.75
C ALA A 227 -0.53 -0.81 20.37
N MET A 228 -1.79 -1.13 20.11
CA MET A 228 -2.83 -0.14 19.83
C MET A 228 -3.09 0.76 21.03
N GLY A 229 -3.23 0.21 22.22
CA GLY A 229 -3.50 0.97 23.45
C GLY A 229 -2.34 1.90 23.82
N ILE A 230 -1.11 1.39 23.84
CA ILE A 230 0.08 2.21 24.09
C ILE A 230 0.26 3.23 22.95
N GLY A 231 0.00 2.82 21.71
CA GLY A 231 0.11 3.67 20.53
C GLY A 231 -0.85 4.85 20.56
N THR A 232 -2.05 4.68 21.07
CA THR A 232 -3.02 5.78 21.26
C THR A 232 -2.46 6.82 22.22
N PHE A 233 -1.84 6.39 23.29
CA PHE A 233 -1.14 7.30 24.22
C PHE A 233 0.02 8.03 23.53
N VAL A 234 0.82 7.33 22.72
CA VAL A 234 1.91 7.94 21.93
C VAL A 234 1.35 8.96 20.94
N SER A 235 0.27 8.64 20.24
CA SER A 235 -0.40 9.58 19.32
C SER A 235 -0.91 10.82 20.05
N TRP A 236 -1.45 10.65 21.25
CA TRP A 236 -1.87 11.76 22.09
C TRP A 236 -0.69 12.68 22.49
N VAL A 237 0.45 12.09 22.88
CA VAL A 237 1.67 12.86 23.17
C VAL A 237 2.17 13.60 21.92
N LEU A 238 2.19 12.93 20.76
CA LEU A 238 2.60 13.53 19.49
C LEU A 238 1.70 14.71 19.09
N SER A 239 0.42 14.70 19.44
CA SER A 239 -0.51 15.79 19.13
C SER A 239 -0.11 17.12 19.78
N TYR A 240 0.63 17.11 20.89
CA TYR A 240 1.14 18.33 21.51
C TYR A 240 2.22 19.04 20.68
N SER A 241 2.79 18.39 19.67
CA SER A 241 3.74 19.02 18.74
C SER A 241 3.08 20.05 17.80
N GLY A 242 1.75 20.10 17.75
CA GLY A 242 0.99 20.91 16.81
C GLY A 242 0.94 20.36 15.39
N MET A 243 1.53 19.18 15.14
CA MET A 243 1.49 18.50 13.85
C MET A 243 0.26 17.58 13.76
N THR A 244 -0.25 17.40 12.56
CA THR A 244 -1.33 16.46 12.28
C THR A 244 -0.76 15.06 12.06
N PHE A 245 -1.22 14.11 12.88
CA PHE A 245 -0.84 12.69 12.77
C PHE A 245 -2.09 11.83 12.53
N PRO A 246 -2.04 10.85 11.62
CA PRO A 246 -3.07 9.82 11.53
C PRO A 246 -3.21 9.06 12.86
N VAL A 247 -4.44 8.62 13.16
CA VAL A 247 -4.76 7.94 14.43
C VAL A 247 -3.86 6.72 14.70
N TYR A 248 -3.47 6.01 13.64
CA TYR A 248 -2.69 4.77 13.73
C TYR A 248 -1.16 4.97 13.87
N ILE A 249 -0.64 6.17 13.68
CA ILE A 249 0.82 6.39 13.66
C ILE A 249 1.47 5.95 14.97
N GLY A 250 0.90 6.31 16.10
CA GLY A 250 1.43 5.89 17.39
C GLY A 250 1.44 4.37 17.55
N SER A 251 0.37 3.71 17.17
CA SER A 251 0.26 2.24 17.24
C SER A 251 1.26 1.54 16.33
N MET A 252 1.47 2.07 15.13
CA MET A 252 2.44 1.55 14.18
C MET A 252 3.88 1.68 14.72
N ILE A 253 4.22 2.82 15.31
CA ILE A 253 5.54 3.06 15.91
C ILE A 253 5.77 2.14 17.11
N VAL A 254 4.80 2.03 18.02
CA VAL A 254 4.89 1.14 19.19
C VAL A 254 5.06 -0.32 18.77
N ALA A 255 4.31 -0.76 17.75
CA ALA A 255 4.44 -2.10 17.21
C ALA A 255 5.85 -2.38 16.66
N ALA A 256 6.45 -1.41 15.96
CA ALA A 256 7.83 -1.51 15.48
C ALA A 256 8.83 -1.63 16.64
N PHE A 257 8.66 -0.86 17.70
CA PHE A 257 9.47 -0.99 18.91
C PHE A 257 9.31 -2.35 19.59
N MET A 258 8.07 -2.83 19.77
CA MET A 258 7.80 -4.14 20.37
C MET A 258 8.44 -5.26 19.55
N ARG A 259 8.34 -5.19 18.21
CA ARG A 259 8.97 -6.17 17.31
C ARG A 259 10.49 -6.22 17.52
N ASN A 260 11.14 -5.08 17.51
CA ASN A 260 12.59 -5.02 17.61
C ASN A 260 13.10 -5.35 19.00
N ILE A 261 12.41 -4.93 20.06
CA ILE A 261 12.73 -5.32 21.43
C ILE A 261 12.58 -6.83 21.60
N GLY A 262 11.53 -7.44 21.07
CA GLY A 262 11.33 -8.88 21.09
C GLY A 262 12.46 -9.63 20.41
N GLU A 263 12.85 -9.22 19.20
CA GLU A 263 13.93 -9.84 18.42
C GLU A 263 15.32 -9.72 19.10
N TYR A 264 15.62 -8.55 19.66
CA TYR A 264 16.92 -8.34 20.29
C TYR A 264 17.03 -8.93 21.71
N SER A 265 15.94 -8.93 22.48
CA SER A 265 15.94 -9.47 23.84
C SER A 265 15.83 -11.00 23.87
N GLY A 266 15.19 -11.59 22.86
CA GLY A 266 14.83 -13.00 22.83
C GLY A 266 13.82 -13.44 23.90
N LYS A 267 13.30 -12.49 24.69
CA LYS A 267 12.38 -12.76 25.82
C LYS A 267 10.91 -12.68 25.43
N ILE A 268 10.61 -11.93 24.38
CA ILE A 268 9.23 -11.72 23.90
C ILE A 268 9.14 -12.30 22.50
N HIS A 269 8.30 -13.32 22.35
CA HIS A 269 8.01 -13.90 21.04
C HIS A 269 6.86 -13.16 20.38
N ILE A 270 7.10 -12.60 19.20
CA ILE A 270 6.09 -11.93 18.39
C ILE A 270 5.52 -12.93 17.39
N HIS A 271 4.21 -13.17 17.45
CA HIS A 271 3.51 -14.14 16.60
C HIS A 271 3.19 -13.52 15.23
N MET A 272 4.22 -13.32 14.38
CA MET A 272 4.10 -12.57 13.12
C MET A 272 3.14 -13.21 12.12
N GLY A 273 3.12 -14.53 12.00
CA GLY A 273 2.21 -15.21 11.07
C GLY A 273 0.75 -14.89 11.37
N GLU A 274 0.38 -15.01 12.64
CA GLU A 274 -0.97 -14.76 13.12
C GLU A 274 -1.31 -13.26 13.13
N ILE A 275 -0.34 -12.39 13.46
CA ILE A 275 -0.50 -10.93 13.38
C ILE A 275 -0.78 -10.52 11.93
N ASN A 276 -0.06 -11.07 10.97
CA ASN A 276 -0.27 -10.78 9.55
C ASN A 276 -1.65 -11.27 9.07
N ASP A 277 -2.11 -12.42 9.53
CA ASP A 277 -3.44 -12.94 9.20
C ASP A 277 -4.55 -12.03 9.73
N ILE A 278 -4.46 -11.61 11.00
CA ILE A 278 -5.41 -10.67 11.61
C ILE A 278 -5.36 -9.33 10.87
N GLY A 279 -4.17 -8.82 10.58
CA GLY A 279 -3.98 -7.59 9.82
C GLY A 279 -4.58 -7.67 8.41
N GLY A 280 -4.44 -8.78 7.72
CA GLY A 280 -5.03 -9.03 6.40
C GLY A 280 -6.56 -9.04 6.41
N ILE A 281 -7.16 -9.68 7.42
CA ILE A 281 -8.61 -9.67 7.63
C ILE A 281 -9.09 -8.23 7.89
N CYS A 282 -8.43 -7.52 8.79
CA CYS A 282 -8.76 -6.13 9.11
C CYS A 282 -8.59 -5.20 7.90
N LEU A 283 -7.56 -5.41 7.06
CA LEU A 283 -7.40 -4.67 5.82
C LEU A 283 -8.60 -4.87 4.89
N SER A 284 -9.04 -6.10 4.70
CA SER A 284 -10.19 -6.40 3.83
C SER A 284 -11.48 -5.75 4.34
N LEU A 285 -11.74 -5.81 5.64
CA LEU A 285 -12.91 -5.19 6.25
C LEU A 285 -12.83 -3.65 6.18
N PHE A 286 -11.69 -3.09 6.51
CA PHE A 286 -11.42 -1.66 6.41
C PHE A 286 -11.64 -1.13 4.99
N LEU A 287 -11.05 -1.80 3.98
CA LEU A 287 -11.24 -1.44 2.58
C LEU A 287 -12.69 -1.59 2.14
N GLY A 288 -13.37 -2.65 2.56
CA GLY A 288 -14.79 -2.85 2.26
C GLY A 288 -15.64 -1.68 2.74
N ILE A 289 -15.46 -1.25 3.99
CA ILE A 289 -16.19 -0.12 4.57
C ILE A 289 -15.78 1.18 3.86
N ALA A 290 -14.48 1.42 3.65
CA ALA A 290 -14.01 2.62 2.95
C ALA A 290 -14.61 2.74 1.54
N MET A 291 -14.72 1.63 0.82
CA MET A 291 -15.23 1.61 -0.55
C MET A 291 -16.73 1.87 -0.63
N ILE A 292 -17.54 1.33 0.28
CA ILE A 292 -18.98 1.58 0.27
C ILE A 292 -19.34 3.01 0.68
N THR A 293 -18.45 3.71 1.37
CA THR A 293 -18.61 5.10 1.77
C THR A 293 -18.21 6.11 0.69
N LEU A 294 -17.67 5.65 -0.45
CA LEU A 294 -17.23 6.54 -1.53
C LEU A 294 -18.37 7.35 -2.11
N LYS A 295 -18.13 8.64 -2.32
CA LYS A 295 -19.04 9.60 -2.93
C LYS A 295 -18.51 9.98 -4.31
N LEU A 296 -18.76 9.13 -5.31
CA LEU A 296 -18.20 9.28 -6.67
C LEU A 296 -18.67 10.57 -7.37
N TRP A 297 -19.81 11.13 -7.01
CA TRP A 297 -20.28 12.40 -7.57
C TRP A 297 -19.36 13.60 -7.23
N GLN A 298 -18.46 13.44 -6.26
CA GLN A 298 -17.49 14.48 -5.88
C GLN A 298 -16.24 14.49 -6.76
N LEU A 299 -16.04 13.48 -7.63
CA LEU A 299 -14.83 13.33 -8.44
C LEU A 299 -14.80 14.15 -9.74
N ALA A 300 -15.95 14.53 -10.27
CA ALA A 300 -16.09 15.00 -11.66
C ALA A 300 -15.21 16.22 -11.99
N GLU A 301 -15.09 17.18 -11.08
CA GLU A 301 -14.38 18.44 -11.32
C GLU A 301 -12.84 18.27 -11.31
N LEU A 302 -12.32 17.22 -10.67
CA LEU A 302 -10.90 16.99 -10.46
C LEU A 302 -10.32 15.91 -11.40
N ALA A 303 -11.13 15.33 -12.28
CA ALA A 303 -10.72 14.22 -13.14
C ALA A 303 -9.55 14.58 -14.08
N LEU A 304 -9.60 15.74 -14.76
CA LEU A 304 -8.56 16.12 -15.72
C LEU A 304 -7.22 16.44 -15.05
N PRO A 305 -7.14 17.25 -13.98
CA PRO A 305 -5.88 17.44 -13.25
C PRO A 305 -5.29 16.12 -12.73
N MET A 306 -6.13 15.21 -12.24
CA MET A 306 -5.68 13.90 -11.77
C MET A 306 -5.04 13.07 -12.87
N ILE A 307 -5.64 13.01 -14.06
CA ILE A 307 -5.10 12.24 -15.19
C ILE A 307 -3.69 12.76 -15.54
N ILE A 308 -3.49 14.06 -15.60
CA ILE A 308 -2.19 14.67 -15.89
C ILE A 308 -1.17 14.30 -14.81
N MET A 309 -1.54 14.41 -13.53
CA MET A 309 -0.65 14.07 -12.44
C MET A 309 -0.32 12.56 -12.39
N LEU A 310 -1.28 11.70 -12.69
CA LEU A 310 -1.06 10.25 -12.75
C LEU A 310 -0.17 9.84 -13.91
N VAL A 311 -0.32 10.46 -15.08
CA VAL A 311 0.60 10.26 -16.21
C VAL A 311 2.03 10.68 -15.83
N ALA A 312 2.18 11.78 -15.13
CA ALA A 312 3.49 12.22 -14.61
C ALA A 312 4.08 11.20 -13.63
N GLN A 313 3.28 10.56 -12.79
CA GLN A 313 3.74 9.49 -11.89
C GLN A 313 4.21 8.25 -12.66
N VAL A 314 3.53 7.90 -13.76
CA VAL A 314 3.98 6.80 -14.64
C VAL A 314 5.35 7.12 -15.25
N LEU A 315 5.53 8.33 -15.77
CA LEU A 315 6.80 8.77 -16.34
C LEU A 315 7.90 8.80 -15.27
N LEU A 316 7.61 9.32 -14.09
CA LEU A 316 8.55 9.31 -12.97
C LEU A 316 8.97 7.88 -12.62
N MET A 317 8.01 6.94 -12.52
CA MET A 317 8.30 5.55 -12.18
C MET A 317 9.16 4.88 -13.24
N ALA A 318 8.85 5.09 -14.53
CA ALA A 318 9.62 4.55 -15.62
C ALA A 318 11.08 5.07 -15.62
N MET A 319 11.24 6.36 -15.45
CA MET A 319 12.57 6.99 -15.37
C MET A 319 13.34 6.55 -14.13
N PHE A 320 12.68 6.50 -13.00
CA PHE A 320 13.27 6.09 -11.73
C PHE A 320 13.76 4.64 -11.77
N SER A 321 12.94 3.73 -12.25
CA SER A 321 13.29 2.30 -12.34
C SER A 321 14.41 2.09 -13.36
N TYR A 322 14.30 2.70 -14.53
CA TYR A 322 15.24 2.51 -15.63
C TYR A 322 16.62 3.13 -15.35
N PHE A 323 16.66 4.34 -14.82
CA PHE A 323 17.90 5.09 -14.62
C PHE A 323 18.46 5.03 -13.21
N ILE A 324 17.61 5.09 -12.18
CA ILE A 324 18.08 5.17 -10.78
C ILE A 324 18.24 3.78 -10.20
N VAL A 325 17.19 2.97 -10.16
CA VAL A 325 17.25 1.63 -9.55
C VAL A 325 18.27 0.75 -10.28
N TYR A 326 18.20 0.69 -11.59
CA TYR A 326 19.13 -0.11 -12.38
C TYR A 326 20.58 0.30 -12.16
N ASN A 327 20.88 1.58 -12.21
CA ASN A 327 22.26 2.07 -12.07
C ASN A 327 22.80 1.91 -10.65
N ILE A 328 21.98 2.18 -9.64
CA ILE A 328 22.41 2.09 -8.22
C ILE A 328 22.52 0.66 -7.76
N MET A 329 21.68 -0.24 -8.25
CA MET A 329 21.67 -1.65 -7.83
C MET A 329 22.70 -2.53 -8.53
N GLY A 330 23.57 -1.97 -9.35
CA GLY A 330 24.77 -2.64 -9.87
C GLY A 330 24.83 -2.87 -11.37
N ARG A 331 23.88 -2.39 -12.16
CA ARG A 331 23.87 -2.47 -13.66
C ARG A 331 24.00 -3.89 -14.19
N ASN A 332 23.46 -4.87 -13.50
CA ASN A 332 23.50 -6.28 -13.87
C ASN A 332 22.08 -6.84 -14.07
N TYR A 333 21.97 -8.14 -14.30
CA TYR A 333 20.69 -8.80 -14.49
C TYR A 333 19.77 -8.64 -13.27
N ASP A 334 20.31 -8.82 -12.05
CA ASP A 334 19.54 -8.64 -10.82
C ASP A 334 19.01 -7.21 -10.71
N ALA A 335 19.80 -6.20 -11.09
CA ALA A 335 19.35 -4.80 -11.08
C ALA A 335 18.21 -4.55 -12.07
N ALA A 336 18.19 -5.20 -13.23
CA ALA A 336 17.07 -5.11 -14.18
C ALA A 336 15.80 -5.74 -13.62
N VAL A 337 15.89 -6.89 -12.96
CA VAL A 337 14.75 -7.54 -12.31
C VAL A 337 14.25 -6.71 -11.13
N LEU A 338 15.15 -6.11 -10.34
CA LEU A 338 14.79 -5.17 -9.27
C LEU A 338 14.07 -3.92 -9.80
N ALA A 339 14.51 -3.39 -10.95
CA ALA A 339 13.83 -2.26 -11.60
C ALA A 339 12.38 -2.62 -11.98
N ALA A 340 12.18 -3.81 -12.54
CA ALA A 340 10.84 -4.32 -12.85
C ALA A 340 9.97 -4.51 -11.60
N GLY A 341 10.54 -5.05 -10.54
CA GLY A 341 9.85 -5.21 -9.25
C GLY A 341 9.47 -3.86 -8.63
N THR A 342 10.34 -2.87 -8.72
CA THR A 342 10.08 -1.52 -8.22
C THR A 342 8.86 -0.88 -8.89
N CYS A 343 8.66 -1.09 -10.19
CA CYS A 343 7.46 -0.63 -10.89
C CYS A 343 6.18 -1.23 -10.28
N GLY A 344 6.23 -2.46 -9.83
CA GLY A 344 5.08 -3.16 -9.25
C GLY A 344 4.68 -2.60 -7.89
N PHE A 345 5.59 -2.59 -6.91
CA PHE A 345 5.24 -2.10 -5.57
C PHE A 345 5.28 -0.57 -5.45
N GLY A 346 6.04 0.09 -6.30
CA GLY A 346 6.13 1.56 -6.33
C GLY A 346 4.90 2.25 -6.90
N MET A 347 4.05 1.53 -7.63
CA MET A 347 2.79 2.03 -8.19
C MET A 347 1.57 1.20 -7.80
N GLY A 348 1.74 0.13 -7.08
CA GLY A 348 0.64 -0.78 -6.83
C GLY A 348 0.78 -1.55 -5.53
N ALA A 349 1.31 -2.75 -5.65
CA ALA A 349 1.44 -3.67 -4.52
C ALA A 349 2.57 -4.69 -4.74
N THR A 350 3.04 -5.30 -3.66
CA THR A 350 4.06 -6.34 -3.71
C THR A 350 3.68 -7.53 -4.61
N PRO A 351 2.44 -8.05 -4.64
CA PRO A 351 2.06 -9.09 -5.60
C PRO A 351 2.29 -8.70 -7.07
N ASN A 352 2.07 -7.43 -7.43
CA ASN A 352 2.33 -6.92 -8.77
C ASN A 352 3.83 -6.86 -9.07
N ALA A 353 4.64 -6.50 -8.08
CA ALA A 353 6.10 -6.58 -8.18
C ALA A 353 6.57 -8.02 -8.45
N MET A 354 6.03 -8.98 -7.70
CA MET A 354 6.35 -10.40 -7.89
C MET A 354 5.95 -10.90 -9.29
N ALA A 355 4.77 -10.51 -9.77
CA ALA A 355 4.30 -10.85 -11.12
C ALA A 355 5.22 -10.25 -12.21
N ASN A 356 5.64 -9.00 -12.08
CA ASN A 356 6.59 -8.37 -13.00
C ASN A 356 7.93 -9.08 -13.04
N MET A 357 8.46 -9.46 -11.88
CA MET A 357 9.72 -10.20 -11.77
C MET A 357 9.59 -11.59 -12.35
N GLN A 358 8.48 -12.29 -12.09
CA GLN A 358 8.23 -13.63 -12.63
C GLN A 358 8.13 -13.62 -14.15
N ALA A 359 7.52 -12.61 -14.75
CA ALA A 359 7.46 -12.46 -16.20
C ALA A 359 8.86 -12.40 -16.84
N LEU A 360 9.84 -11.81 -16.17
CA LEU A 360 11.22 -11.74 -16.64
C LEU A 360 12.00 -13.01 -16.32
N THR A 361 11.92 -13.52 -15.10
CA THR A 361 12.71 -14.67 -14.65
C THR A 361 12.28 -15.97 -15.33
N ALA A 362 11.00 -16.12 -15.64
CA ALA A 362 10.50 -17.26 -16.42
C ALA A 362 11.02 -17.25 -17.87
N LYS A 363 11.29 -16.07 -18.43
CA LYS A 363 11.74 -15.91 -19.82
C LYS A 363 13.25 -15.93 -19.96
N PHE A 364 13.99 -15.37 -19.00
CA PHE A 364 15.43 -15.16 -19.11
C PHE A 364 16.22 -16.05 -18.14
N ALA A 365 16.31 -15.67 -16.87
CA ALA A 365 17.07 -16.39 -15.85
C ALA A 365 16.53 -16.11 -14.44
N PRO A 366 16.77 -16.98 -13.46
CA PRO A 366 16.45 -16.72 -12.06
C PRO A 366 17.18 -15.48 -11.50
N SER A 367 16.58 -14.85 -10.48
CA SER A 367 17.21 -13.77 -9.71
C SER A 367 16.84 -13.90 -8.23
N ILE A 368 17.58 -14.70 -7.48
CA ILE A 368 17.34 -14.92 -6.03
C ILE A 368 17.44 -13.59 -5.29
N LYS A 369 18.43 -12.76 -5.62
CA LYS A 369 18.62 -11.45 -5.01
C LYS A 369 17.37 -10.57 -5.10
N ALA A 370 16.75 -10.44 -6.29
CA ALA A 370 15.57 -9.65 -6.47
C ALA A 370 14.37 -10.21 -5.70
N TYR A 371 14.19 -11.53 -5.71
CA TYR A 371 13.14 -12.21 -4.96
C TYR A 371 13.29 -12.15 -3.44
N MET A 372 14.50 -11.91 -2.95
CA MET A 372 14.74 -11.61 -1.53
C MET A 372 14.46 -10.14 -1.20
N LEU A 373 15.00 -9.22 -1.98
CA LEU A 373 14.97 -7.79 -1.64
C LEU A 373 13.58 -7.16 -1.80
N VAL A 374 12.86 -7.50 -2.86
CA VAL A 374 11.56 -6.85 -3.18
C VAL A 374 10.49 -7.14 -2.12
N PRO A 375 10.26 -8.37 -1.67
CA PRO A 375 9.29 -8.63 -0.61
C PRO A 375 9.67 -7.95 0.71
N ILE A 376 10.94 -7.95 1.08
CA ILE A 376 11.39 -7.33 2.34
C ILE A 376 11.13 -5.82 2.30
N VAL A 377 11.57 -5.14 1.26
CA VAL A 377 11.38 -3.69 1.13
C VAL A 377 9.93 -3.35 0.89
N GLY A 378 9.25 -4.04 -0.01
CA GLY A 378 7.87 -3.74 -0.41
C GLY A 378 6.83 -4.09 0.66
N SER A 379 7.01 -5.18 1.40
CA SER A 379 6.03 -5.63 2.39
C SER A 379 6.37 -5.22 3.82
N MET A 380 7.66 -5.19 4.18
CA MET A 380 8.05 -4.93 5.58
C MET A 380 8.28 -3.45 5.88
N PHE A 381 8.80 -2.68 4.95
CA PHE A 381 9.26 -1.31 5.20
C PHE A 381 8.49 -0.24 4.42
N ALA A 382 7.96 -0.57 3.24
CA ALA A 382 7.35 0.43 2.36
C ALA A 382 6.21 1.19 3.03
N ASP A 383 5.23 0.50 3.56
CA ASP A 383 4.05 1.14 4.17
C ASP A 383 4.39 1.91 5.44
N PHE A 384 5.32 1.39 6.24
CA PHE A 384 5.80 2.06 7.44
C PHE A 384 6.47 3.41 7.10
N ILE A 385 7.46 3.37 6.21
CA ILE A 385 8.22 4.57 5.82
C ILE A 385 7.32 5.54 5.07
N ASN A 386 6.49 5.04 4.17
CA ASN A 386 5.56 5.85 3.39
C ASN A 386 4.62 6.65 4.30
N SER A 387 4.04 6.01 5.32
CA SER A 387 3.14 6.68 6.26
C SER A 387 3.85 7.83 7.01
N LEU A 388 5.10 7.63 7.41
CA LEU A 388 5.89 8.68 8.07
C LEU A 388 6.19 9.85 7.12
N VAL A 389 6.60 9.57 5.90
CA VAL A 389 6.93 10.60 4.90
C VAL A 389 5.68 11.38 4.48
N ILE A 390 4.56 10.70 4.24
CA ILE A 390 3.29 11.36 3.91
C ILE A 390 2.87 12.31 5.03
N THR A 391 2.96 11.88 6.28
CA THR A 391 2.65 12.71 7.45
C THR A 391 3.51 13.97 7.45
N GLY A 392 4.80 13.85 7.18
CA GLY A 392 5.71 14.98 7.04
C GLY A 392 5.29 15.96 5.93
N PHE A 393 4.96 15.44 4.74
CA PHE A 393 4.49 16.27 3.61
C PHE A 393 3.18 17.00 3.93
N ILE A 394 2.21 16.33 4.52
CA ILE A 394 0.93 16.94 4.89
C ILE A 394 1.15 18.10 5.85
N ASN A 395 2.02 17.96 6.84
CA ASN A 395 2.33 19.02 7.78
C ASN A 395 3.19 20.15 7.18
N PHE A 396 3.93 19.88 6.11
CA PHE A 396 4.70 20.89 5.39
C PHE A 396 3.84 21.75 4.47
N ILE A 397 2.81 21.16 3.84
CA ILE A 397 1.95 21.86 2.87
C ILE A 397 0.73 22.54 3.51
N ASN A 398 0.42 22.23 4.75
CA ASN A 398 -0.62 22.83 5.56
C ASN A 398 -0.03 23.98 6.39
#